data_5beea488c04796fd98eb9910d18fd21a
#
_entry.id   5beea488c04796fd98eb9910d18fd21a
#
_cell.length_a   1.000
_cell.length_b   1.000
_cell.length_c   1.000
_cell.angle_alpha   90.00
_cell.angle_beta   90.00
_cell.angle_gamma   90.00
#
_symmetry.space_group_name_H-M   'P 1'
#
loop_
_entity.id
_entity.type
_entity.pdbx_description
1 polymer ?
#
loop_
_entity_poly.entity_id
_entity_poly.type
_entity_poly.pdbx_seq_one_letter_code
_entity_poly.pdbx_strand_id
1 'polypeptide(L)'
;DMPASCQIVHDGQMSVGWMSPDELLILTAYDQVAGLEAGLRKTLGKRHFLVADVSDARVSFTLSGDKVREVIAKLAPVDLAPGHFAPGTFRRTRFGQISAAFWLISETEARVICFRSVAEFMFNQLSAAARLGGEVDLWS
;
A
#
# COMPACT_ATOMS: atom_id res chain seq x y z
N ASP A 1 10.99 -4.73 13.39
CA ASP A 1 10.28 -6.01 13.50
C ASP A 1 9.73 -6.46 12.14
N MET A 2 9.54 -7.78 11.98
CA MET A 2 8.91 -8.33 10.78
C MET A 2 7.40 -8.21 10.90
N PRO A 3 6.68 -7.79 9.84
CA PRO A 3 5.22 -7.75 9.86
C PRO A 3 4.63 -9.17 9.92
N ALA A 4 3.52 -9.31 10.62
CA ALA A 4 2.69 -10.50 10.50
C ALA A 4 2.01 -10.56 9.12
N SER A 5 1.42 -11.70 8.77
CA SER A 5 0.71 -11.86 7.50
C SER A 5 -0.35 -10.77 7.30
N CYS A 6 -0.36 -10.15 6.12
CA CYS A 6 -1.29 -9.07 5.76
C CYS A 6 -1.20 -7.82 6.65
N GLN A 7 -0.03 -7.53 7.18
CA GLN A 7 0.19 -6.32 7.98
C GLN A 7 1.33 -5.47 7.44
N ILE A 8 1.34 -4.21 7.82
CA ILE A 8 2.45 -3.28 7.67
C ILE A 8 2.86 -2.78 9.05
N VAL A 9 4.15 -2.77 9.29
CA VAL A 9 4.73 -2.22 10.52
C VAL A 9 5.54 -0.98 10.20
N HIS A 10 5.56 -0.04 11.13
CA HIS A 10 6.27 1.22 11.00
C HIS A 10 7.33 1.31 12.09
N ASP A 11 8.52 1.77 11.70
CA ASP A 11 9.65 2.02 12.60
C ASP A 11 10.34 3.32 12.16
N GLY A 12 10.02 4.41 12.83
CA GLY A 12 10.49 5.73 12.45
C GLY A 12 10.05 6.13 11.04
N GLN A 13 11.02 6.34 10.15
CA GLN A 13 10.78 6.71 8.76
C GLN A 13 10.64 5.50 7.81
N MET A 14 10.78 4.31 8.33
CA MET A 14 10.71 3.09 7.54
C MET A 14 9.41 2.33 7.81
N SER A 15 8.87 1.71 6.76
CA SER A 15 7.73 0.82 6.88
C SER A 15 8.02 -0.48 6.16
N VAL A 16 7.53 -1.59 6.70
CA VAL A 16 7.66 -2.92 6.09
C VAL A 16 6.28 -3.54 5.96
N GLY A 17 5.86 -3.77 4.73
CA GLY A 17 4.57 -4.41 4.39
C GLY A 17 4.76 -5.86 3.95
N TRP A 18 3.89 -6.74 4.41
CA TRP A 18 3.86 -8.14 4.01
C TRP A 18 3.15 -8.29 2.66
N MET A 19 3.89 -8.61 1.60
CA MET A 19 3.35 -8.80 0.25
C MET A 19 2.90 -10.23 -0.02
N SER A 20 3.70 -11.20 0.44
CA SER A 20 3.46 -12.64 0.35
C SER A 20 4.35 -13.36 1.36
N PRO A 21 4.20 -14.70 1.56
CA PRO A 21 5.04 -15.44 2.49
C PRO A 21 6.56 -15.30 2.25
N ASP A 22 6.96 -14.95 1.04
CA ASP A 22 8.34 -14.84 0.58
C ASP A 22 8.70 -13.43 0.06
N GLU A 23 7.82 -12.44 0.21
CA GLU A 23 8.01 -11.09 -0.33
C GLU A 23 7.60 -9.99 0.68
N LEU A 24 8.49 -9.05 0.89
CA LEU A 24 8.26 -7.84 1.69
C LEU A 24 8.42 -6.59 0.83
N LEU A 25 7.60 -5.60 1.09
CA LEU A 25 7.76 -4.25 0.56
C LEU A 25 8.33 -3.36 1.65
N ILE A 26 9.50 -2.77 1.40
CA ILE A 26 10.11 -1.81 2.31
C ILE A 26 9.93 -0.41 1.74
N LEU A 27 9.39 0.49 2.54
CA LEU A 27 9.21 1.90 2.22
C LEU A 27 10.11 2.73 3.15
N THR A 28 10.88 3.63 2.56
CA THR A 28 11.78 4.54 3.28
C THR A 28 11.96 5.84 2.48
N ALA A 29 12.67 6.82 3.03
CA ALA A 29 13.03 8.02 2.30
C ALA A 29 13.92 7.67 1.10
N TYR A 30 13.74 8.38 -0.03
CA TYR A 30 14.41 8.05 -1.30
C TYR A 30 15.93 8.03 -1.18
N ASP A 31 16.50 8.97 -0.43
CA ASP A 31 17.94 9.07 -0.18
C ASP A 31 18.51 7.95 0.69
N GLN A 32 17.66 7.20 1.39
CA GLN A 32 18.06 6.08 2.24
C GLN A 32 18.07 4.72 1.51
N VAL A 33 17.45 4.64 0.32
CA VAL A 33 17.23 3.37 -0.40
C VAL A 33 18.53 2.65 -0.71
N ALA A 34 19.52 3.36 -1.26
CA ALA A 34 20.80 2.74 -1.65
C ALA A 34 21.57 2.17 -0.44
N GLY A 35 21.57 2.90 0.68
CA GLY A 35 22.21 2.44 1.92
C GLY A 35 21.49 1.23 2.52
N LEU A 36 20.17 1.23 2.50
CA LEU A 36 19.35 0.14 2.98
C LEU A 36 19.56 -1.13 2.12
N GLU A 37 19.56 -1.00 0.80
CA GLU A 37 19.80 -2.12 -0.11
C GLU A 37 21.17 -2.76 0.15
N ALA A 38 22.22 -1.94 0.25
CA ALA A 38 23.58 -2.43 0.55
C ALA A 38 23.65 -3.15 1.91
N GLY A 39 22.99 -2.59 2.94
CA GLY A 39 22.90 -3.18 4.26
C GLY A 39 22.18 -4.53 4.27
N LEU A 40 21.05 -4.62 3.58
CA LEU A 40 20.30 -5.87 3.44
C LEU A 40 21.12 -6.95 2.71
N ARG A 41 21.75 -6.61 1.59
CA ARG A 41 22.63 -7.55 0.85
C ARG A 41 23.78 -8.06 1.72
N LYS A 42 24.42 -7.20 2.49
CA LYS A 42 25.48 -7.56 3.42
C LYS A 42 24.99 -8.51 4.52
N THR A 43 23.84 -8.21 5.11
CA THR A 43 23.26 -9.00 6.21
C THR A 43 22.80 -10.38 5.74
N LEU A 44 22.18 -10.45 4.56
CA LEU A 44 21.68 -11.70 3.99
C LEU A 44 22.83 -12.61 3.48
N GLY A 45 23.95 -12.00 3.06
CA GLY A 45 25.18 -12.71 2.73
C GLY A 45 25.01 -13.72 1.61
N LYS A 46 25.25 -15.02 1.91
CA LYS A 46 25.18 -16.11 0.93
C LYS A 46 23.81 -16.80 0.85
N ARG A 47 22.81 -16.31 1.55
CA ARG A 47 21.45 -16.86 1.47
C ARG A 47 20.86 -16.64 0.09
N HIS A 48 19.90 -17.46 -0.30
CA HIS A 48 19.13 -17.23 -1.52
C HIS A 48 18.12 -16.09 -1.27
N PHE A 49 18.28 -14.96 -1.95
CA PHE A 49 17.42 -13.80 -1.83
C PHE A 49 17.47 -12.92 -3.09
N LEU A 50 16.48 -12.09 -3.24
CA LEU A 50 16.46 -10.96 -4.16
C LEU A 50 16.17 -9.68 -3.35
N VAL A 51 17.03 -8.67 -3.47
CA VAL A 51 16.75 -7.28 -3.03
C VAL A 51 16.83 -6.42 -4.27
N ALA A 52 15.77 -5.65 -4.53
CA ALA A 52 15.68 -4.77 -5.69
C ALA A 52 15.10 -3.42 -5.28
N ASP A 53 15.74 -2.34 -5.73
CA ASP A 53 15.16 -1.01 -5.67
C ASP A 53 14.09 -0.88 -6.75
N VAL A 54 12.85 -0.65 -6.32
CA VAL A 54 11.66 -0.48 -7.18
C VAL A 54 11.08 0.94 -7.07
N SER A 55 11.83 1.88 -6.51
CA SER A 55 11.37 3.26 -6.26
C SER A 55 10.85 3.93 -7.52
N ASP A 56 11.54 3.80 -8.64
CA ASP A 56 11.16 4.41 -9.91
C ASP A 56 10.14 3.58 -10.71
N ALA A 57 9.88 2.33 -10.31
CA ALA A 57 8.89 1.45 -10.93
C ALA A 57 7.50 1.58 -10.30
N ARG A 58 7.37 2.25 -9.17
CA ARG A 58 6.13 2.37 -8.39
C ARG A 58 5.71 3.82 -8.24
N VAL A 59 4.41 4.00 -7.95
CA VAL A 59 3.82 5.27 -7.54
C VAL A 59 2.95 5.03 -6.32
N SER A 60 2.91 6.00 -5.42
CA SER A 60 2.11 5.96 -4.20
C SER A 60 1.10 7.10 -4.21
N PHE A 61 -0.15 6.80 -3.88
CA PHE A 61 -1.23 7.76 -3.69
C PHE A 61 -1.67 7.74 -2.24
N THR A 62 -1.93 8.93 -1.69
CA THR A 62 -2.59 9.09 -0.39
C THR A 62 -4.03 9.50 -0.61
N LEU A 63 -4.95 8.77 0.02
CA LEU A 63 -6.37 9.09 0.07
C LEU A 63 -6.69 9.55 1.49
N SER A 64 -7.34 10.70 1.61
CA SER A 64 -7.72 11.28 2.92
C SER A 64 -9.18 11.72 2.89
N GLY A 65 -9.91 11.39 3.94
CA GLY A 65 -11.31 11.78 4.13
C GLY A 65 -12.12 10.72 4.86
N ASP A 66 -13.24 11.13 5.43
CA ASP A 66 -14.11 10.27 6.25
C ASP A 66 -14.69 9.07 5.47
N LYS A 67 -14.78 9.18 4.14
CA LYS A 67 -15.31 8.14 3.25
C LYS A 67 -14.21 7.32 2.55
N VAL A 68 -12.97 7.35 3.05
CA VAL A 68 -11.83 6.64 2.42
C VAL A 68 -12.10 5.14 2.23
N ARG A 69 -12.73 4.49 3.19
CA ARG A 69 -13.10 3.07 3.11
C ARG A 69 -14.07 2.81 1.97
N GLU A 70 -15.08 3.66 1.83
CA GLU A 70 -16.08 3.54 0.76
C GLU A 70 -15.47 3.77 -0.62
N VAL A 71 -14.58 4.77 -0.75
CA VAL A 71 -13.87 5.04 -2.02
C VAL A 71 -13.08 3.81 -2.46
N ILE A 72 -12.36 3.18 -1.54
CA ILE A 72 -11.58 1.96 -1.84
C ILE A 72 -12.51 0.79 -2.15
N ALA A 73 -13.60 0.62 -1.41
CA ALA A 73 -14.56 -0.47 -1.61
C ALA A 73 -15.25 -0.45 -2.99
N LYS A 74 -15.39 0.72 -3.60
CA LYS A 74 -15.88 0.85 -4.99
C LYS A 74 -14.96 0.22 -6.02
N LEU A 75 -13.67 0.10 -5.70
CA LEU A 75 -12.63 -0.29 -6.67
C LEU A 75 -11.97 -1.62 -6.35
N ALA A 76 -11.86 -1.99 -5.07
CA ALA A 76 -11.13 -3.16 -4.62
C ALA A 76 -12.08 -4.22 -4.02
N PRO A 77 -11.93 -5.50 -4.37
CA PRO A 77 -12.74 -6.59 -3.84
C PRO A 77 -12.24 -7.02 -2.44
N VAL A 78 -12.30 -6.10 -1.48
CA VAL A 78 -11.84 -6.29 -0.10
C VAL A 78 -12.93 -5.83 0.86
N ASP A 79 -13.16 -6.58 1.92
CA ASP A 79 -14.07 -6.17 2.99
C ASP A 79 -13.41 -5.05 3.80
N LEU A 80 -13.92 -3.85 3.65
CA LEU A 80 -13.46 -2.62 4.31
C LEU A 80 -14.42 -2.17 5.41
N ALA A 81 -15.37 -3.00 5.80
CA ALA A 81 -16.30 -2.67 6.87
C ALA A 81 -15.52 -2.28 8.15
N PRO A 82 -16.00 -1.27 8.89
CA PRO A 82 -15.43 -0.92 10.18
C PRO A 82 -15.30 -2.16 11.09
N GLY A 83 -14.13 -2.33 11.70
CA GLY A 83 -13.81 -3.51 12.53
C GLY A 83 -13.26 -4.73 11.78
N HIS A 84 -13.42 -4.82 10.45
CA HIS A 84 -12.86 -5.93 9.66
C HIS A 84 -11.51 -5.59 9.04
N PHE A 85 -11.29 -4.34 8.67
CA PHE A 85 -10.03 -3.85 8.10
C PHE A 85 -9.49 -2.72 8.99
N ALA A 86 -8.63 -3.05 9.93
CA ALA A 86 -8.07 -2.06 10.86
C ALA A 86 -6.88 -1.30 10.25
N PRO A 87 -6.55 -0.10 10.74
CA PRO A 87 -5.28 0.55 10.44
C PRO A 87 -4.08 -0.38 10.70
N GLY A 88 -3.08 -0.33 9.81
CA GLY A 88 -1.96 -1.28 9.82
C GLY A 88 -2.23 -2.58 9.06
N THR A 89 -3.48 -2.85 8.63
CA THR A 89 -3.77 -3.96 7.72
C THR A 89 -3.26 -3.60 6.32
N PHE A 90 -2.49 -4.51 5.75
CA PHE A 90 -1.92 -4.40 4.40
C PHE A 90 -2.57 -5.42 3.48
N ARG A 91 -2.95 -5.00 2.28
CA ARG A 91 -3.59 -5.90 1.32
C ARG A 91 -3.03 -5.70 -0.08
N ARG A 92 -2.55 -6.79 -0.66
CA ARG A 92 -2.26 -6.89 -2.09
C ARG A 92 -3.53 -7.32 -2.81
N THR A 93 -3.98 -6.53 -3.76
CA THR A 93 -5.27 -6.73 -4.45
C THR A 93 -5.25 -6.06 -5.82
N ARG A 94 -6.43 -5.77 -6.35
CA ARG A 94 -6.62 -4.95 -7.55
C ARG A 94 -7.57 -3.80 -7.26
N PHE A 95 -7.38 -2.70 -7.97
CA PHE A 95 -8.29 -1.57 -8.06
C PHE A 95 -8.84 -1.55 -9.47
N GLY A 96 -10.10 -1.99 -9.66
CA GLY A 96 -10.60 -2.32 -10.99
C GLY A 96 -9.74 -3.41 -11.63
N GLN A 97 -9.02 -3.07 -12.71
CA GLN A 97 -8.12 -3.97 -13.43
C GLN A 97 -6.63 -3.81 -13.05
N ILE A 98 -6.30 -2.84 -12.20
CA ILE A 98 -4.91 -2.53 -11.85
C ILE A 98 -4.49 -3.29 -10.62
N SER A 99 -3.40 -4.07 -10.72
CA SER A 99 -2.74 -4.68 -9.55
C SER A 99 -2.19 -3.59 -8.63
N ALA A 100 -2.53 -3.65 -7.35
CA ALA A 100 -2.13 -2.68 -6.36
C ALA A 100 -1.95 -3.32 -4.98
N ALA A 101 -1.30 -2.61 -4.09
CA ALA A 101 -1.33 -2.88 -2.67
C ALA A 101 -1.81 -1.61 -1.96
N PHE A 102 -2.48 -1.78 -0.84
CA PHE A 102 -2.93 -0.66 -0.03
C PHE A 102 -2.96 -1.01 1.45
N TRP A 103 -3.00 0.02 2.28
CA TRP A 103 -3.18 -0.10 3.72
C TRP A 103 -3.85 1.15 4.28
N LEU A 104 -4.53 1.00 5.40
CA LEU A 104 -5.02 2.13 6.17
C LEU A 104 -3.92 2.61 7.11
N ILE A 105 -3.67 3.91 7.07
CA ILE A 105 -2.81 4.62 8.02
C ILE A 105 -3.63 4.96 9.29
N SER A 106 -4.86 5.39 9.06
CA SER A 106 -5.86 5.70 10.09
C SER A 106 -7.25 5.38 9.57
N GLU A 107 -8.29 5.68 10.34
CA GLU A 107 -9.68 5.53 9.90
C GLU A 107 -10.06 6.43 8.72
N THR A 108 -9.33 7.53 8.54
CA THR A 108 -9.60 8.55 7.52
C THR A 108 -8.48 8.71 6.49
N GLU A 109 -7.45 7.85 6.53
CA GLU A 109 -6.32 7.93 5.63
C GLU A 109 -5.85 6.56 5.18
N ALA A 110 -5.66 6.41 3.87
CA ALA A 110 -5.11 5.21 3.25
C ALA A 110 -3.99 5.55 2.27
N ARG A 111 -3.12 4.58 2.05
CA ARG A 111 -2.12 4.65 0.99
C ARG A 111 -2.32 3.51 0.01
N VAL A 112 -2.22 3.84 -1.28
CA VAL A 112 -2.31 2.89 -2.40
C VAL A 112 -1.03 2.97 -3.20
N ILE A 113 -0.47 1.82 -3.56
CA ILE A 113 0.73 1.72 -4.39
C ILE A 113 0.46 0.84 -5.61
N CYS A 114 0.90 1.28 -6.77
CA CYS A 114 0.80 0.51 -8.02
C CYS A 114 2.03 0.73 -8.91
N PHE A 115 2.07 0.09 -10.06
CA PHE A 115 3.10 0.35 -11.06
C PHE A 115 2.99 1.76 -11.63
N ARG A 116 4.15 2.40 -11.83
CA ARG A 116 4.22 3.77 -12.39
C ARG A 116 3.61 3.85 -13.79
N SER A 117 3.72 2.81 -14.59
CA SER A 117 3.17 2.77 -15.96
C SER A 117 1.65 2.98 -16.04
N VAL A 118 0.92 2.72 -14.97
CA VAL A 118 -0.54 2.91 -14.87
C VAL A 118 -0.94 4.02 -13.88
N ALA A 119 0.00 4.89 -13.52
CA ALA A 119 -0.20 5.94 -12.52
C ALA A 119 -1.35 6.90 -12.89
N GLU A 120 -1.39 7.37 -14.13
CA GLU A 120 -2.43 8.29 -14.60
C GLU A 120 -3.82 7.64 -14.56
N PHE A 121 -3.92 6.40 -15.02
CA PHE A 121 -5.17 5.66 -14.98
C PHE A 121 -5.64 5.44 -13.53
N MET A 122 -4.73 5.06 -12.64
CA MET A 122 -5.04 4.88 -11.20
C MET A 122 -5.50 6.21 -10.58
N PHE A 123 -4.81 7.31 -10.85
CA PHE A 123 -5.20 8.62 -10.37
C PHE A 123 -6.61 9.02 -10.80
N ASN A 124 -6.93 8.84 -12.09
CA ASN A 124 -8.23 9.17 -12.63
C ASN A 124 -9.33 8.29 -12.03
N GLN A 125 -9.07 7.00 -11.84
CA GLN A 125 -9.99 6.06 -11.23
C GLN A 125 -10.27 6.39 -9.75
N LEU A 126 -9.23 6.68 -8.98
CA LEU A 126 -9.35 7.09 -7.57
C LEU A 126 -10.10 8.42 -7.47
N SER A 127 -9.77 9.39 -8.32
CA SER A 127 -10.45 10.70 -8.37
C SER A 127 -11.93 10.58 -8.71
N ALA A 128 -12.28 9.71 -9.66
CA ALA A 128 -13.67 9.44 -10.01
C ALA A 128 -14.45 8.79 -8.87
N ALA A 129 -13.83 7.81 -8.17
CA ALA A 129 -14.45 7.14 -7.03
C ALA A 129 -14.64 8.06 -5.81
N ALA A 130 -13.75 9.04 -5.65
CA ALA A 130 -13.76 10.01 -4.54
C ALA A 130 -14.60 11.28 -4.84
N ARG A 131 -15.25 11.36 -6.00
CA ARG A 131 -16.01 12.56 -6.39
C ARG A 131 -17.14 12.83 -5.42
N LEU A 132 -17.28 14.08 -4.97
CA LEU A 132 -18.40 14.54 -4.14
C LEU A 132 -19.75 14.27 -4.83
N GLY A 133 -20.72 13.82 -4.06
CA GLY A 133 -22.04 13.42 -4.55
C GLY A 133 -22.06 12.00 -5.14
N GLY A 134 -20.97 11.27 -5.03
CA GLY A 134 -20.88 9.85 -5.42
C GLY A 134 -20.91 8.89 -4.23
N GLU A 135 -21.20 9.40 -3.04
CA GLU A 135 -21.32 8.60 -1.83
C GLU A 135 -22.50 7.61 -1.96
N VAL A 136 -22.30 6.38 -1.50
CA VAL A 136 -23.33 5.34 -1.44
C VAL A 136 -23.72 5.00 0.00
N ASP A 137 -23.05 5.62 0.97
CA ASP A 137 -23.28 5.47 2.41
C ASP A 137 -23.32 4.00 2.86
N LEU A 138 -22.31 3.25 2.39
CA LEU A 138 -22.25 1.79 2.53
C LEU A 138 -22.26 1.34 4.00
N TRP A 139 -21.75 2.16 4.91
CA TRP A 139 -21.65 1.87 6.35
C TRP A 139 -22.18 3.04 7.21
N SER A 140 -23.22 3.71 6.78
CA SER A 140 -23.89 4.78 7.54
C SER A 140 -24.84 4.23 8.60
#